data_a171e60bbbfa50aa2ffedded8fa1391f
#
_entry.id   a171e60bbbfa50aa2ffedded8fa1391f
#
_cell.length_a   1.000
_cell.length_b   1.000
_cell.length_c   1.000
_cell.angle_alpha   90.00
_cell.angle_beta   90.00
_cell.angle_gamma   90.00
#
_symmetry.space_group_name_H-M   'P 1'
#
loop_
_entity.id
_entity.type
_entity.pdbx_description
1 polymer ?
#
loop_
_entity_poly.entity_id
_entity_poly.type
_entity_poly.pdbx_seq_one_letter_code
_entity_poly.pdbx_strand_id
1 'polypeptide(L)'
;RSLVHDVPPSALSVHFIAGGDPAQDIEFHVIRLRDERRFANRRVDAIQNGTLLATALVSYLSGGHGLEHNSTAPRVPEPHTLPGIDELLVGYEKVVPHFADALRPIEWRYTNDPAWVMRDKGDRLDRNRVWMTAAGEMPADPVLHTAAMVYSSDTTVLDSIITTHGLS
;
A
#
# COMPACT_ATOMS: atom_id res chain seq x y z
N ARG A 1 28.01 -8.70 9.29
CA ARG A 1 26.59 -8.53 9.60
C ARG A 1 25.93 -7.87 8.40
N SER A 2 24.78 -8.39 7.95
CA SER A 2 24.10 -7.81 6.79
C SER A 2 23.34 -6.55 7.21
N LEU A 3 23.41 -5.50 6.38
CA LEU A 3 22.71 -4.23 6.57
C LEU A 3 21.19 -4.40 6.76
N VAL A 4 20.60 -5.41 6.10
CA VAL A 4 19.14 -5.68 6.17
C VAL A 4 18.61 -6.02 7.57
N HIS A 5 19.46 -6.31 8.53
CA HIS A 5 19.08 -6.53 9.92
C HIS A 5 19.05 -5.24 10.75
N ASP A 6 19.58 -4.16 10.22
CA ASP A 6 19.82 -2.93 10.97
C ASP A 6 18.96 -1.76 10.47
N VAL A 7 18.42 -1.85 9.25
CA VAL A 7 17.63 -0.78 8.61
C VAL A 7 16.41 -1.33 7.88
N PRO A 8 15.29 -0.58 7.85
CA PRO A 8 14.14 -0.93 7.03
C PRO A 8 14.45 -0.80 5.53
N PRO A 9 13.65 -1.41 4.65
CA PRO A 9 13.72 -1.18 3.21
C PRO A 9 13.60 0.30 2.85
N SER A 10 14.39 0.76 1.90
CA SER A 10 14.36 2.14 1.38
C SER A 10 13.64 2.26 0.05
N ALA A 11 13.55 1.17 -0.72
CA ALA A 11 12.79 1.11 -1.97
C ALA A 11 12.34 -0.32 -2.25
N LEU A 12 11.17 -0.42 -2.87
CA LEU A 12 10.56 -1.67 -3.32
C LEU A 12 9.97 -1.48 -4.71
N SER A 13 10.24 -2.45 -5.59
CA SER A 13 9.57 -2.58 -6.88
C SER A 13 9.05 -4.01 -7.03
N VAL A 14 7.78 -4.16 -7.33
CA VAL A 14 7.13 -5.47 -7.46
C VAL A 14 6.55 -5.62 -8.87
N HIS A 15 6.76 -6.78 -9.46
CA HIS A 15 6.13 -7.20 -10.71
C HIS A 15 5.23 -8.40 -10.43
N PHE A 16 3.94 -8.23 -10.61
CA PHE A 16 2.95 -9.30 -10.58
C PHE A 16 2.97 -10.03 -11.92
N ILE A 17 3.05 -11.36 -11.88
CA ILE A 17 3.26 -12.22 -13.07
C ILE A 17 2.07 -13.12 -13.29
N ALA A 18 1.54 -13.75 -12.23
CA ALA A 18 0.39 -14.62 -12.29
C ALA A 18 -0.48 -14.47 -11.05
N GLY A 19 -1.76 -14.78 -11.18
CA GLY A 19 -2.67 -14.92 -10.04
C GLY A 19 -2.34 -16.16 -9.23
N GLY A 20 -2.53 -16.08 -7.91
CA GLY A 20 -2.41 -17.21 -7.00
C GLY A 20 -3.77 -17.70 -6.51
N ASP A 21 -3.78 -18.89 -5.91
CA ASP A 21 -4.91 -19.45 -5.19
C ASP A 21 -4.81 -19.06 -3.71
N PRO A 22 -5.78 -18.29 -3.14
CA PRO A 22 -5.72 -17.84 -1.75
C PRO A 22 -5.83 -18.99 -0.73
N ALA A 23 -6.24 -20.20 -1.16
CA ALA A 23 -6.29 -21.38 -0.31
C ALA A 23 -4.96 -22.16 -0.23
N GLN A 24 -3.93 -21.72 -0.93
CA GLN A 24 -2.64 -22.39 -1.03
C GLN A 24 -1.53 -21.53 -0.43
N ASP A 25 -0.52 -22.18 0.12
CA ASP A 25 0.66 -21.49 0.65
C ASP A 25 1.51 -20.86 -0.47
N ILE A 26 2.17 -19.75 -0.13
CA ILE A 26 3.14 -19.08 -0.98
C ILE A 26 4.54 -19.22 -0.37
N GLU A 27 5.50 -19.68 -1.16
CA GLU A 27 6.90 -19.72 -0.79
C GLU A 27 7.61 -18.44 -1.24
N PHE A 28 8.36 -17.81 -0.33
CA PHE A 28 9.16 -16.62 -0.63
C PHE A 28 10.64 -16.99 -0.75
N HIS A 29 11.18 -16.96 -1.95
CA HIS A 29 12.59 -17.23 -2.21
C HIS A 29 13.39 -15.92 -2.24
N VAL A 30 14.26 -15.74 -1.24
CA VAL A 30 15.08 -14.53 -1.10
C VAL A 30 16.48 -14.75 -1.67
N ILE A 31 16.84 -13.95 -2.67
CA ILE A 31 18.15 -13.98 -3.31
C ILE A 31 18.93 -12.72 -2.93
N ARG A 32 20.12 -12.93 -2.39
CA ARG A 32 21.04 -11.84 -2.08
C ARG A 32 21.75 -11.41 -3.38
N LEU A 33 21.43 -10.20 -3.85
CA LEU A 33 22.07 -9.66 -5.05
C LEU A 33 23.34 -8.89 -4.72
N ARG A 34 23.31 -8.12 -3.62
CA ARG A 34 24.44 -7.31 -3.18
C ARG A 34 24.37 -7.07 -1.67
N ASP A 35 25.52 -7.15 -1.02
CA ASP A 35 25.71 -6.75 0.37
C ASP A 35 26.97 -5.90 0.48
N GLU A 36 26.83 -4.63 0.80
CA GLU A 36 27.89 -3.68 1.04
C GLU A 36 27.67 -2.94 2.37
N ARG A 37 28.63 -2.12 2.75
CA ARG A 37 28.59 -1.40 4.04
C ARG A 37 27.38 -0.50 4.19
N ARG A 38 26.92 0.13 3.09
CA ARG A 38 25.82 1.11 3.10
C ARG A 38 24.65 0.72 2.22
N PHE A 39 24.79 -0.27 1.38
CA PHE A 39 23.79 -0.70 0.43
C PHE A 39 23.61 -2.19 0.47
N ALA A 40 22.39 -2.66 0.42
CA ALA A 40 22.08 -4.05 0.17
C ALA A 40 20.88 -4.16 -0.77
N ASN A 41 20.88 -5.19 -1.62
CA ASN A 41 19.78 -5.47 -2.53
C ASN A 41 19.35 -6.92 -2.43
N ARG A 42 18.06 -7.14 -2.48
CA ARG A 42 17.43 -8.45 -2.49
C ARG A 42 16.51 -8.58 -3.67
N ARG A 43 16.46 -9.77 -4.28
CA ARG A 43 15.32 -10.21 -5.07
C ARG A 43 14.50 -11.17 -4.22
N VAL A 44 13.19 -11.03 -4.28
CA VAL A 44 12.24 -11.93 -3.61
C VAL A 44 11.28 -12.43 -4.65
N ASP A 45 11.23 -13.73 -4.84
CA ASP A 45 10.31 -14.40 -5.74
C ASP A 45 9.21 -15.08 -4.89
N ALA A 46 7.96 -14.77 -5.17
CA ALA A 46 6.78 -15.41 -4.58
C ALA A 46 6.34 -16.56 -5.49
N ILE A 47 6.40 -17.77 -4.99
CA ILE A 47 6.16 -19.00 -5.76
C ILE A 47 5.04 -19.80 -5.11
N GLN A 48 4.14 -20.33 -5.92
CA GLN A 48 3.08 -21.24 -5.49
C GLN A 48 3.03 -22.43 -6.43
N ASN A 49 3.17 -23.64 -5.90
CA ASN A 49 3.17 -24.90 -6.66
C ASN A 49 4.10 -24.85 -7.90
N GLY A 50 5.28 -24.25 -7.75
CA GLY A 50 6.26 -24.10 -8.83
C GLY A 50 5.98 -22.97 -9.82
N THR A 51 4.86 -22.24 -9.68
CA THR A 51 4.51 -21.09 -10.51
C THR A 51 4.99 -19.80 -9.84
N LEU A 52 5.72 -18.97 -10.59
CA LEU A 52 6.12 -17.65 -10.15
C LEU A 52 4.90 -16.69 -10.19
N LEU A 53 4.46 -16.21 -9.02
CA LEU A 53 3.34 -15.28 -8.91
C LEU A 53 3.79 -13.82 -8.99
N ALA A 54 4.89 -13.50 -8.31
CA ALA A 54 5.44 -12.16 -8.30
C ALA A 54 6.96 -12.19 -8.07
N THR A 55 7.65 -11.16 -8.54
CA THR A 55 9.05 -10.91 -8.20
C THR A 55 9.22 -9.49 -7.71
N ALA A 56 10.03 -9.31 -6.67
CA ALA A 56 10.29 -8.02 -6.08
C ALA A 56 11.79 -7.73 -6.02
N LEU A 57 12.17 -6.47 -6.26
CA LEU A 57 13.48 -5.93 -5.94
C LEU A 57 13.35 -5.03 -4.72
N VAL A 58 14.14 -5.31 -3.70
CA VAL A 58 14.16 -4.58 -2.44
C VAL A 58 15.54 -3.99 -2.22
N SER A 59 15.60 -2.70 -1.98
CA SER A 59 16.84 -1.97 -1.69
C SER A 59 16.86 -1.52 -0.24
N TYR A 60 18.03 -1.56 0.36
CA TYR A 60 18.32 -1.09 1.70
C TYR A 60 19.44 -0.08 1.66
N LEU A 61 19.28 1.02 2.37
CA LEU A 61 20.27 2.08 2.47
C LEU A 61 20.46 2.48 3.92
N SER A 62 21.66 2.34 4.44
CA SER A 62 22.01 2.93 5.72
C SER A 62 22.21 4.42 5.54
N GLY A 63 21.61 5.20 6.44
CA GLY A 63 21.53 6.65 6.38
C GLY A 63 22.85 7.36 6.04
N GLY A 64 22.74 8.59 5.62
CA GLY A 64 23.82 9.51 5.29
C GLY A 64 23.28 10.92 5.27
N HIS A 65 24.17 11.90 5.42
CA HIS A 65 23.84 13.32 5.20
C HIS A 65 23.95 13.60 3.69
N GLY A 66 23.03 14.39 3.18
CA GLY A 66 23.00 14.77 1.77
C GLY A 66 22.15 16.03 1.55
N LEU A 67 21.88 16.32 0.30
CA LEU A 67 20.94 17.38 -0.07
C LEU A 67 19.52 16.92 0.25
N GLU A 68 18.74 17.80 0.87
CA GLU A 68 17.34 17.55 1.22
C GLU A 68 16.44 18.43 0.35
N HIS A 69 15.37 17.85 -0.14
CA HIS A 69 14.33 18.54 -0.88
C HIS A 69 12.96 17.92 -0.59
N ASN A 70 12.02 18.76 -0.23
CA ASN A 70 10.63 18.40 -0.02
C ASN A 70 9.69 19.38 -0.72
N SER A 71 8.67 18.84 -1.39
CA SER A 71 7.53 19.63 -1.81
C SER A 71 6.61 19.89 -0.62
N THR A 72 5.95 21.05 -0.60
CA THR A 72 4.94 21.34 0.43
C THR A 72 3.78 20.36 0.30
N ALA A 73 3.46 19.67 1.39
CA ALA A 73 2.29 18.79 1.42
C ALA A 73 0.99 19.58 1.17
N PRO A 74 0.03 19.01 0.44
CA PRO A 74 -1.26 19.66 0.25
C PRO A 74 -1.97 19.83 1.59
N ARG A 75 -2.64 20.98 1.77
CA ARG A 75 -3.50 21.17 2.94
C ARG A 75 -4.76 20.35 2.76
N VAL A 76 -5.06 19.51 3.74
CA VAL A 76 -6.25 18.65 3.80
C VAL A 76 -6.84 18.71 5.21
N PRO A 77 -8.13 18.38 5.40
CA PRO A 77 -8.72 18.24 6.72
C PRO A 77 -7.99 17.18 7.57
N GLU A 78 -8.03 17.36 8.87
CA GLU A 78 -7.45 16.41 9.82
C GLU A 78 -8.23 15.08 9.79
N PRO A 79 -7.56 13.93 9.88
CA PRO A 79 -8.19 12.63 9.68
C PRO A 79 -9.36 12.35 10.66
N HIS A 80 -9.27 12.82 11.90
CA HIS A 80 -10.32 12.62 12.90
C HIS A 80 -11.61 13.41 12.61
N THR A 81 -11.57 14.40 11.71
CA THR A 81 -12.74 15.18 11.29
C THR A 81 -13.44 14.59 10.07
N LEU A 82 -12.88 13.54 9.48
CA LEU A 82 -13.38 12.90 8.27
C LEU A 82 -14.19 11.63 8.62
N PRO A 83 -15.22 11.28 7.83
CA PRO A 83 -15.96 10.06 8.02
C PRO A 83 -15.07 8.82 7.85
N GLY A 84 -15.38 7.76 8.59
CA GLY A 84 -14.78 6.44 8.42
C GLY A 84 -15.31 5.73 7.18
N ILE A 85 -14.62 4.68 6.77
CA ILE A 85 -15.06 3.89 5.61
C ILE A 85 -16.45 3.27 5.81
N ASP A 86 -16.79 2.87 7.02
CA ASP A 86 -18.11 2.29 7.33
C ASP A 86 -19.24 3.30 7.12
N GLU A 87 -19.01 4.56 7.46
CA GLU A 87 -19.98 5.64 7.19
C GLU A 87 -20.16 5.90 5.69
N LEU A 88 -19.05 5.83 4.94
CA LEU A 88 -19.03 6.03 3.49
C LEU A 88 -19.61 4.85 2.70
N LEU A 89 -19.68 3.67 3.30
CA LEU A 89 -20.25 2.46 2.70
C LEU A 89 -21.77 2.36 2.85
N VAL A 90 -22.38 3.16 3.73
CA VAL A 90 -23.84 3.11 3.95
C VAL A 90 -24.59 3.31 2.64
N GLY A 91 -25.32 2.29 2.22
CA GLY A 91 -26.07 2.25 0.95
C GLY A 91 -25.25 1.75 -0.25
N TYR A 92 -23.97 1.47 -0.08
CA TYR A 92 -23.07 0.97 -1.14
C TYR A 92 -22.57 -0.47 -0.91
N GLU A 93 -23.05 -1.18 0.09
CA GLU A 93 -22.58 -2.51 0.50
C GLU A 93 -22.66 -3.53 -0.65
N LYS A 94 -23.67 -3.39 -1.52
CA LYS A 94 -23.84 -4.25 -2.70
C LYS A 94 -22.96 -3.85 -3.90
N VAL A 95 -22.48 -2.61 -3.91
CA VAL A 95 -21.62 -2.09 -4.99
C VAL A 95 -20.17 -2.49 -4.76
N VAL A 96 -19.75 -2.51 -3.50
CA VAL A 96 -18.38 -2.84 -3.08
C VAL A 96 -18.39 -3.90 -1.96
N PRO A 97 -18.96 -5.10 -2.21
CA PRO A 97 -19.17 -6.12 -1.17
C PRO A 97 -17.86 -6.57 -0.51
N HIS A 98 -16.77 -6.63 -1.24
CA HIS A 98 -15.46 -6.98 -0.71
C HIS A 98 -14.89 -5.96 0.29
N PHE A 99 -15.36 -4.71 0.26
CA PHE A 99 -15.05 -3.73 1.29
C PHE A 99 -15.93 -3.87 2.53
N ALA A 100 -17.18 -4.30 2.36
CA ALA A 100 -18.13 -4.44 3.46
C ALA A 100 -17.80 -5.66 4.35
N ASP A 101 -17.39 -6.78 3.73
CA ASP A 101 -17.24 -8.08 4.41
C ASP A 101 -15.77 -8.42 4.77
N ALA A 102 -14.80 -7.70 4.25
CA ALA A 102 -13.39 -8.02 4.47
C ALA A 102 -12.87 -7.54 5.83
N LEU A 103 -11.99 -8.36 6.44
CA LEU A 103 -11.14 -7.89 7.53
C LEU A 103 -10.25 -6.76 7.00
N ARG A 104 -10.37 -5.58 7.58
CA ARG A 104 -9.65 -4.39 7.15
C ARG A 104 -8.51 -4.06 8.11
N PRO A 105 -7.27 -4.44 7.79
CA PRO A 105 -6.11 -4.13 8.64
C PRO A 105 -5.70 -2.67 8.56
N ILE A 106 -6.27 -1.90 7.61
CA ILE A 106 -6.03 -0.47 7.40
C ILE A 106 -7.35 0.29 7.56
N GLU A 107 -7.31 1.43 8.22
CA GLU A 107 -8.39 2.42 8.23
C GLU A 107 -8.11 3.49 7.18
N TRP A 108 -9.16 3.84 6.41
CA TRP A 108 -9.13 4.89 5.41
C TRP A 108 -10.01 6.07 5.81
N ARG A 109 -9.51 7.28 5.60
CA ARG A 109 -10.26 8.52 5.72
C ARG A 109 -10.06 9.35 4.46
N TYR A 110 -11.05 9.36 3.61
CA TYR A 110 -11.03 10.08 2.35
C TYR A 110 -11.22 11.58 2.58
N THR A 111 -10.39 12.40 1.94
CA THR A 111 -10.59 13.87 1.94
C THR A 111 -11.53 14.34 0.84
N ASN A 112 -11.89 13.47 -0.07
CA ASN A 112 -12.89 13.58 -1.14
C ASN A 112 -13.81 12.37 -1.07
N ASP A 113 -14.91 12.41 -1.78
CA ASP A 113 -15.77 11.21 -1.88
C ASP A 113 -15.01 10.07 -2.57
N PRO A 114 -15.16 8.82 -2.11
CA PRO A 114 -14.59 7.66 -2.79
C PRO A 114 -15.23 7.42 -4.17
N ALA A 115 -14.57 6.60 -5.01
CA ALA A 115 -14.95 6.41 -6.40
C ALA A 115 -16.42 6.02 -6.61
N TRP A 116 -16.96 5.15 -5.77
CA TRP A 116 -18.36 4.69 -5.86
C TRP A 116 -19.39 5.79 -5.55
N VAL A 117 -19.09 6.67 -4.58
CA VAL A 117 -19.94 7.82 -4.25
C VAL A 117 -19.88 8.87 -5.36
N MET A 118 -18.67 9.17 -5.85
CA MET A 118 -18.48 10.15 -6.92
C MET A 118 -19.17 9.71 -8.21
N ARG A 119 -19.13 8.44 -8.55
CA ARG A 119 -19.84 7.89 -9.70
C ARG A 119 -21.34 8.18 -9.63
N ASP A 120 -21.97 7.91 -8.49
CA ASP A 120 -23.40 8.12 -8.31
C ASP A 120 -23.80 9.60 -8.35
N LYS A 121 -22.94 10.48 -7.84
CA LYS A 121 -23.11 11.94 -7.94
C LYS A 121 -22.85 12.50 -9.33
N GLY A 122 -22.21 11.73 -10.20
CA GLY A 122 -21.74 12.19 -11.51
C GLY A 122 -20.51 13.08 -11.45
N ASP A 123 -19.84 13.13 -10.31
CA ASP A 123 -18.64 13.93 -10.10
C ASP A 123 -17.40 13.27 -10.73
N ARG A 124 -16.39 14.08 -11.01
CA ARG A 124 -15.10 13.64 -11.56
C ARG A 124 -13.96 14.29 -10.80
N LEU A 125 -12.92 13.51 -10.49
CA LEU A 125 -11.74 14.01 -9.82
C LEU A 125 -10.50 13.29 -10.36
N ASP A 126 -9.48 14.05 -10.74
CA ASP A 126 -8.21 13.55 -11.29
C ASP A 126 -7.17 13.20 -10.21
N ARG A 127 -7.54 13.29 -8.95
CA ARG A 127 -6.66 13.04 -7.80
C ARG A 127 -7.44 12.47 -6.63
N ASN A 128 -6.77 11.62 -5.87
CA ASN A 128 -7.29 11.07 -4.64
C ASN A 128 -6.35 11.44 -3.48
N ARG A 129 -6.92 11.76 -2.32
CA ARG A 129 -6.18 12.00 -1.09
C ARG A 129 -6.87 11.27 0.05
N VAL A 130 -6.12 10.35 0.64
CA VAL A 130 -6.64 9.46 1.67
C VAL A 130 -5.64 9.40 2.82
N TRP A 131 -6.14 9.61 4.03
CA TRP A 131 -5.40 9.26 5.22
C TRP A 131 -5.52 7.76 5.47
N MET A 132 -4.41 7.12 5.80
CA MET A 132 -4.36 5.69 6.07
C MET A 132 -3.63 5.44 7.39
N THR A 133 -4.17 4.54 8.19
CA THR A 133 -3.53 4.07 9.42
C THR A 133 -3.80 2.58 9.62
N ALA A 134 -2.95 1.91 10.36
CA ALA A 134 -3.25 0.54 10.77
C ALA A 134 -4.49 0.52 11.69
N ALA A 135 -5.36 -0.48 11.50
CA ALA A 135 -6.53 -0.68 12.32
C ALA A 135 -6.14 -1.41 13.61
N GLY A 136 -5.57 -0.68 14.56
CA GLY A 136 -5.12 -1.20 15.85
C GLY A 136 -3.66 -0.85 16.17
N GLU A 137 -3.21 -1.34 17.33
CA GLU A 137 -1.86 -1.11 17.79
C GLU A 137 -0.84 -1.91 16.99
N MET A 138 0.21 -1.26 16.56
CA MET A 138 1.35 -1.89 15.90
C MET A 138 2.56 -1.93 16.84
N PRO A 139 3.32 -3.04 16.86
CA PRO A 139 4.60 -3.08 17.55
C PRO A 139 5.55 -1.98 17.06
N ALA A 140 6.46 -1.53 17.91
CA ALA A 140 7.48 -0.55 17.56
C ALA A 140 8.61 -1.18 16.71
N ASP A 141 8.23 -1.80 15.60
CA ASP A 141 9.14 -2.46 14.64
C ASP A 141 9.12 -1.69 13.31
N PRO A 142 10.23 -1.03 12.93
CA PRO A 142 10.31 -0.26 11.69
C PRO A 142 10.03 -1.09 10.42
N VAL A 143 10.31 -2.38 10.43
CA VAL A 143 10.05 -3.27 9.29
C VAL A 143 8.56 -3.50 9.13
N LEU A 144 7.83 -3.74 10.23
CA LEU A 144 6.37 -3.89 10.20
C LEU A 144 5.69 -2.59 9.77
N HIS A 145 6.14 -1.43 10.25
CA HIS A 145 5.61 -0.14 9.81
C HIS A 145 5.85 0.09 8.31
N THR A 146 7.04 -0.27 7.80
CA THR A 146 7.33 -0.19 6.37
C THR A 146 6.44 -1.14 5.57
N ALA A 147 6.24 -2.37 6.04
CA ALA A 147 5.37 -3.35 5.38
C ALA A 147 3.91 -2.87 5.34
N ALA A 148 3.39 -2.29 6.43
CA ALA A 148 2.04 -1.70 6.48
C ALA A 148 1.89 -0.54 5.49
N MET A 149 2.90 0.33 5.39
CA MET A 149 2.93 1.43 4.42
C MET A 149 2.91 0.90 2.98
N VAL A 150 3.73 -0.12 2.67
CA VAL A 150 3.75 -0.76 1.34
C VAL A 150 2.39 -1.39 1.03
N TYR A 151 1.82 -2.15 1.98
CA TYR A 151 0.49 -2.74 1.82
C TYR A 151 -0.57 -1.67 1.54
N SER A 152 -0.56 -0.58 2.30
CA SER A 152 -1.52 0.53 2.14
C SER A 152 -1.38 1.24 0.80
N SER A 153 -0.18 1.33 0.25
CA SER A 153 0.11 2.10 -0.97
C SER A 153 -0.61 1.58 -2.21
N ASP A 154 -1.01 0.32 -2.24
CA ASP A 154 -1.71 -0.31 -3.37
C ASP A 154 -3.25 -0.23 -3.27
N THR A 155 -3.80 0.11 -2.11
CA THR A 155 -5.24 -0.03 -1.85
C THR A 155 -6.14 0.99 -2.56
N THR A 156 -5.63 2.20 -2.84
CA THR A 156 -6.43 3.31 -3.43
C THR A 156 -5.76 3.97 -4.63
N VAL A 157 -4.67 3.40 -5.13
CA VAL A 157 -3.85 4.02 -6.20
C VAL A 157 -4.63 4.21 -7.51
N LEU A 158 -5.59 3.36 -7.81
CA LEU A 158 -6.41 3.43 -9.02
C LEU A 158 -7.61 4.38 -8.91
N ASP A 159 -7.98 4.81 -7.72
CA ASP A 159 -9.18 5.63 -7.50
C ASP A 159 -9.20 6.90 -8.35
N SER A 160 -8.07 7.57 -8.50
CA SER A 160 -7.99 8.78 -9.32
C SER A 160 -8.22 8.52 -10.82
N ILE A 161 -7.84 7.35 -11.32
CA ILE A 161 -8.11 6.93 -12.70
C ILE A 161 -9.59 6.57 -12.84
N ILE A 162 -10.10 5.78 -11.92
CA ILE A 162 -11.49 5.31 -11.90
C ILE A 162 -12.44 6.51 -11.84
N THR A 163 -12.22 7.43 -10.91
CA THR A 163 -13.08 8.61 -10.71
C THR A 163 -13.06 9.57 -11.91
N THR A 164 -11.89 9.76 -12.53
CA THR A 164 -11.78 10.60 -13.75
C THR A 164 -12.66 10.07 -14.87
N HIS A 165 -12.77 8.76 -15.03
CA HIS A 165 -13.58 8.12 -16.06
C HIS A 165 -15.02 7.81 -15.62
N GLY A 166 -15.38 8.05 -14.36
CA GLY A 166 -16.69 7.74 -13.81
C GLY A 166 -16.99 6.25 -13.70
N LEU A 167 -15.95 5.49 -13.50
CA LEU A 167 -16.03 4.06 -13.20
C LEU A 167 -16.01 3.81 -11.69
N SER A 168 -16.33 2.59 -11.29
CA SER A 168 -16.17 2.13 -9.89
C SER A 168 -16.03 0.62 -9.87
#